data_7e409cdb0f0be7dae50fc8d4c07ce9a9
#
_entry.id   7e409cdb0f0be7dae50fc8d4c07ce9a9
#
_cell.length_a   1.000
_cell.length_b   1.000
_cell.length_c   1.000
_cell.angle_alpha   90.00
_cell.angle_beta   90.00
_cell.angle_gamma   90.00
#
_symmetry.space_group_name_H-M   'P 1'
#
loop_
_entity.id
_entity.type
_entity.pdbx_description
1 polymer ?
#
loop_
_entity_poly.entity_id
_entity_poly.type
_entity_poly.pdbx_seq_one_letter_code
_entity_poly.pdbx_strand_id
1 'polypeptide(L)'
;EIHERLVGSEMCIRDRLQDFTYIAHHYLPAARKRLTALLQNPPKDTASVAPELRPALLYREQLLASPVNEQNAMVRALSGGTVFPAPGGDPVLNPNVLPTGRNMYSINAENTPNPRAWEDGKRLAEATLKQYISKHGEYPRKVSYTFWAGEFINTEGATLAQVFWMLGVEPVRDAQGRVVDLKLVPSEELGRPRINVLVQVSGQLRDIAGSRLKLLTDAIRLTSEAGDETYPNYVASGTLLQEKLLVEKGTSPKRAREMSVMRVFGPVNSGYSTGMMAYTEHSGSWESEKEIAEGYLNNMGASYGDDENWGDVQEGLFASALSETDVVIQPRQSNTWGPISLDHVYEFTGGLSLTVKTVTSKEPDAYMADYRNRTNRRMQDAKEAIAVETRSTILNPTFIQERMKGGEGSAQMFGEIFRNIFGWHVMRPSAMDKELFNDLYRMYIKDENKLGIHEYFLRVNPAAFQAMTAVMLESARKGYWKASDEQLKTTASLHAQITREKGAACTEFVCDNDKLQSFVADQLDNSEKQTYTQNMKEVHEASATDGKDVVLKEHKLTSEQTVRKNRVNGVVAGSLVVITFIGLVVLLKKRKKNK
;
A
#
# COMPACT_ATOMS: atom_id res chain seq x y z
N GLU A 1 -29.08 -21.08 -31.72
CA GLU A 1 -27.81 -20.32 -31.90
C GLU A 1 -27.23 -19.76 -30.57
N ILE A 2 -28.01 -19.17 -29.65
CA ILE A 2 -27.52 -18.70 -28.34
C ILE A 2 -27.17 -19.87 -27.42
N HIS A 3 -27.95 -20.95 -27.47
CA HIS A 3 -27.70 -22.18 -26.70
C HIS A 3 -26.45 -22.94 -27.16
N GLU A 4 -26.20 -23.01 -28.47
CA GLU A 4 -25.01 -23.65 -29.02
C GLU A 4 -23.71 -22.87 -28.73
N ARG A 5 -23.77 -21.52 -28.67
CA ARG A 5 -22.62 -20.71 -28.26
C ARG A 5 -22.27 -20.85 -26.78
N LEU A 6 -23.28 -21.01 -25.91
CA LEU A 6 -23.06 -21.27 -24.48
C LEU A 6 -22.47 -22.66 -24.23
N VAL A 7 -22.95 -23.68 -24.88
CA VAL A 7 -22.43 -25.05 -24.80
C VAL A 7 -20.99 -25.11 -25.32
N GLY A 8 -20.67 -24.41 -26.40
CA GLY A 8 -19.30 -24.33 -26.91
C GLY A 8 -18.34 -23.60 -25.98
N SER A 9 -18.79 -22.54 -25.27
CA SER A 9 -17.96 -21.82 -24.31
C SER A 9 -17.75 -22.61 -23.01
N GLU A 10 -18.74 -23.35 -22.55
CA GLU A 10 -18.61 -24.22 -21.37
C GLU A 10 -17.69 -25.41 -21.64
N MET A 11 -17.76 -26.02 -22.83
CA MET A 11 -16.83 -27.08 -23.26
C MET A 11 -15.39 -26.56 -23.33
N CYS A 12 -15.16 -25.41 -23.95
CA CYS A 12 -13.83 -24.78 -23.98
C CYS A 12 -13.27 -24.44 -22.60
N ILE A 13 -14.11 -24.01 -21.66
CA ILE A 13 -13.71 -23.74 -20.28
C ILE A 13 -13.41 -25.05 -19.54
N ARG A 14 -14.20 -26.09 -19.76
CA ARG A 14 -14.04 -27.40 -19.14
C ARG A 14 -12.77 -28.09 -19.62
N ASP A 15 -12.49 -28.07 -20.93
CA ASP A 15 -11.26 -28.63 -21.51
C ASP A 15 -10.02 -27.88 -21.02
N ARG A 16 -10.05 -26.53 -20.97
CA ARG A 16 -8.96 -25.73 -20.41
C ARG A 16 -8.75 -25.98 -18.90
N LEU A 17 -9.81 -26.21 -18.14
CA LEU A 17 -9.72 -26.56 -16.72
C LEU A 17 -9.13 -27.97 -16.53
N GLN A 18 -9.49 -28.93 -17.37
CA GLN A 18 -8.91 -30.27 -17.36
C GLN A 18 -7.43 -30.24 -17.76
N ASP A 19 -7.07 -29.51 -18.81
CA ASP A 19 -5.69 -29.28 -19.21
C ASP A 19 -4.88 -28.59 -18.12
N PHE A 20 -5.42 -27.54 -17.50
CA PHE A 20 -4.77 -26.85 -16.40
C PHE A 20 -4.60 -27.74 -15.17
N THR A 21 -5.62 -28.52 -14.83
CA THR A 21 -5.57 -29.47 -13.72
C THR A 21 -4.54 -30.57 -13.99
N TYR A 22 -4.50 -31.09 -15.21
CA TYR A 22 -3.52 -32.08 -15.62
C TYR A 22 -2.09 -31.52 -15.57
N ILE A 23 -1.86 -30.33 -16.11
CA ILE A 23 -0.57 -29.62 -16.04
C ILE A 23 -0.16 -29.41 -14.58
N ALA A 24 -1.09 -28.90 -13.74
CA ALA A 24 -0.82 -28.59 -12.35
C ALA A 24 -0.46 -29.84 -11.52
N HIS A 25 -1.10 -30.97 -11.79
CA HIS A 25 -0.88 -32.19 -11.00
C HIS A 25 0.21 -33.11 -11.56
N HIS A 26 0.52 -33.05 -12.84
CA HIS A 26 1.48 -33.96 -13.50
C HIS A 26 2.77 -33.25 -13.90
N TYR A 27 2.68 -32.15 -14.63
CA TYR A 27 3.88 -31.50 -15.18
C TYR A 27 4.55 -30.54 -14.18
N LEU A 28 3.80 -29.74 -13.44
CA LEU A 28 4.41 -28.79 -12.52
C LEU A 28 5.18 -29.46 -11.37
N PRO A 29 4.69 -30.53 -10.71
CA PRO A 29 5.46 -31.22 -9.69
C PRO A 29 6.74 -31.87 -10.26
N ALA A 30 6.65 -32.46 -11.45
CA ALA A 30 7.81 -33.06 -12.11
C ALA A 30 8.83 -32.00 -12.52
N ALA A 31 8.40 -30.89 -13.09
CA ALA A 31 9.26 -29.76 -13.46
C ALA A 31 9.91 -29.14 -12.20
N ARG A 32 9.13 -28.93 -11.14
CA ARG A 32 9.63 -28.43 -9.85
C ARG A 32 10.70 -29.37 -9.26
N LYS A 33 10.45 -30.67 -9.26
CA LYS A 33 11.40 -31.66 -8.75
C LYS A 33 12.72 -31.62 -9.55
N ARG A 34 12.65 -31.58 -10.89
CA ARG A 34 13.82 -31.50 -11.77
C ARG A 34 14.60 -30.19 -11.55
N LEU A 35 13.91 -29.06 -11.49
CA LEU A 35 14.52 -27.76 -11.25
C LEU A 35 15.16 -27.70 -9.87
N THR A 36 14.49 -28.18 -8.83
CA THR A 36 15.03 -28.24 -7.46
C THR A 36 16.30 -29.09 -7.41
N ALA A 37 16.30 -30.27 -8.03
CA ALA A 37 17.49 -31.13 -8.07
C ALA A 37 18.65 -30.45 -8.81
N LEU A 38 18.40 -29.77 -9.92
CA LEU A 38 19.39 -28.99 -10.66
C LEU A 38 19.96 -27.85 -9.84
N LEU A 39 19.13 -27.11 -9.12
CA LEU A 39 19.56 -25.97 -8.30
C LEU A 39 20.32 -26.40 -7.03
N GLN A 40 19.99 -27.56 -6.46
CA GLN A 40 20.70 -28.12 -5.31
C GLN A 40 22.07 -28.70 -5.71
N ASN A 41 22.15 -29.36 -6.87
CA ASN A 41 23.36 -30.02 -7.35
C ASN A 41 23.70 -29.53 -8.77
N PRO A 42 24.14 -28.28 -8.94
CA PRO A 42 24.43 -27.74 -10.27
C PRO A 42 25.62 -28.47 -10.91
N PRO A 43 25.54 -28.84 -12.19
CA PRO A 43 26.65 -29.45 -12.89
C PRO A 43 27.82 -28.45 -13.06
N LYS A 44 29.03 -28.94 -13.07
CA LYS A 44 30.23 -28.10 -13.30
C LYS A 44 30.22 -27.50 -14.71
N ASP A 45 29.74 -28.26 -15.68
CA ASP A 45 29.57 -27.77 -17.06
C ASP A 45 28.13 -27.42 -17.33
N THR A 46 27.84 -26.12 -17.39
CA THR A 46 26.49 -25.61 -17.70
C THR A 46 26.10 -25.82 -19.15
N ALA A 47 27.04 -26.11 -20.07
CA ALA A 47 26.74 -26.41 -21.45
C ALA A 47 25.97 -27.73 -21.60
N SER A 48 26.14 -28.66 -20.67
CA SER A 48 25.41 -29.95 -20.63
C SER A 48 23.93 -29.79 -20.21
N VAL A 49 23.53 -28.61 -19.71
CA VAL A 49 22.17 -28.32 -19.28
C VAL A 49 21.33 -27.82 -20.44
N ALA A 50 20.08 -28.27 -20.50
CA ALA A 50 19.13 -27.81 -21.51
C ALA A 50 19.04 -26.27 -21.52
N PRO A 51 19.05 -25.62 -22.70
CA PRO A 51 19.14 -24.16 -22.81
C PRO A 51 18.10 -23.42 -21.98
N GLU A 52 16.90 -23.97 -21.85
CA GLU A 52 15.76 -23.39 -21.14
C GLU A 52 16.00 -23.34 -19.61
N LEU A 53 16.87 -24.17 -19.07
CA LEU A 53 17.18 -24.26 -17.64
C LEU A 53 18.46 -23.50 -17.26
N ARG A 54 19.28 -23.09 -18.22
CA ARG A 54 20.54 -22.34 -17.95
C ARG A 54 20.30 -21.01 -17.23
N PRO A 55 19.25 -20.21 -17.57
CA PRO A 55 18.95 -18.99 -16.83
C PRO A 55 18.71 -19.23 -15.34
N ALA A 56 18.11 -20.36 -14.95
CA ALA A 56 17.89 -20.68 -13.55
C ALA A 56 19.20 -20.88 -12.76
N LEU A 57 20.21 -21.48 -13.40
CA LEU A 57 21.56 -21.60 -12.80
C LEU A 57 22.23 -20.25 -12.65
N LEU A 58 22.16 -19.41 -13.68
CA LEU A 58 22.70 -18.04 -13.62
C LEU A 58 22.06 -17.24 -12.48
N TYR A 59 20.73 -17.25 -12.38
CA TYR A 59 20.02 -16.53 -11.32
C TYR A 59 20.35 -17.08 -9.92
N ARG A 60 20.52 -18.40 -9.79
CA ARG A 60 21.01 -19.02 -8.56
C ARG A 60 22.37 -18.46 -8.13
N GLU A 61 23.33 -18.39 -9.04
CA GLU A 61 24.67 -17.87 -8.77
C GLU A 61 24.60 -16.39 -8.37
N GLN A 62 23.84 -15.60 -9.09
CA GLN A 62 23.64 -14.18 -8.82
C GLN A 62 22.96 -13.95 -7.46
N LEU A 63 21.96 -14.76 -7.12
CA LEU A 63 21.29 -14.68 -5.83
C LEU A 63 22.24 -15.03 -4.67
N LEU A 64 23.04 -16.08 -4.81
CA LEU A 64 24.03 -16.49 -3.81
C LEU A 64 25.17 -15.48 -3.67
N ALA A 65 25.52 -14.76 -4.73
CA ALA A 65 26.52 -13.69 -4.70
C ALA A 65 25.99 -12.40 -4.05
N SER A 66 24.69 -12.19 -4.01
CA SER A 66 24.07 -10.94 -3.56
C SER A 66 24.51 -10.49 -2.16
N PRO A 67 24.49 -11.33 -1.09
CA PRO A 67 24.89 -10.90 0.25
C PRO A 67 26.34 -10.39 0.32
N VAL A 68 27.27 -11.07 -0.37
CA VAL A 68 28.67 -10.65 -0.43
C VAL A 68 28.83 -9.35 -1.22
N ASN A 69 28.11 -9.21 -2.32
CA ASN A 69 28.12 -7.99 -3.12
C ASN A 69 27.59 -6.79 -2.34
N GLU A 70 26.54 -6.97 -1.54
CA GLU A 70 25.97 -5.91 -0.68
C GLU A 70 26.98 -5.42 0.35
N GLN A 71 27.66 -6.34 1.04
CA GLN A 71 28.73 -6.01 1.99
C GLN A 71 29.88 -5.27 1.30
N ASN A 72 30.35 -5.77 0.16
CA ASN A 72 31.44 -5.15 -0.60
C ASN A 72 31.05 -3.77 -1.14
N ALA A 73 29.81 -3.58 -1.58
CA ALA A 73 29.31 -2.29 -2.04
C ALA A 73 29.26 -1.27 -0.91
N MET A 74 28.83 -1.68 0.28
CA MET A 74 28.80 -0.83 1.48
C MET A 74 30.23 -0.40 1.87
N VAL A 75 31.18 -1.34 1.95
CA VAL A 75 32.58 -1.03 2.23
C VAL A 75 33.18 -0.09 1.19
N ARG A 76 32.91 -0.33 -0.09
CA ARG A 76 33.34 0.52 -1.20
C ARG A 76 32.80 1.94 -1.08
N ALA A 77 31.50 2.09 -0.81
CA ALA A 77 30.86 3.40 -0.64
C ALA A 77 31.44 4.16 0.56
N LEU A 78 31.61 3.49 1.70
CA LEU A 78 32.22 4.09 2.90
C LEU A 78 33.69 4.49 2.68
N SER A 79 34.40 3.82 1.76
CA SER A 79 35.77 4.15 1.37
C SER A 79 35.86 5.24 0.29
N GLY A 80 34.73 5.86 -0.10
CA GLY A 80 34.65 6.89 -1.15
C GLY A 80 34.71 6.34 -2.58
N GLY A 81 34.57 5.02 -2.76
CA GLY A 81 34.54 4.38 -4.08
C GLY A 81 33.16 4.40 -4.72
N THR A 82 33.12 4.24 -6.04
CA THR A 82 31.87 4.22 -6.81
C THR A 82 31.19 2.85 -6.70
N VAL A 83 29.89 2.86 -6.38
CA VAL A 83 29.02 1.69 -6.48
C VAL A 83 28.28 1.75 -7.82
N PHE A 84 28.41 0.72 -8.65
CA PHE A 84 27.84 0.70 -9.99
C PHE A 84 26.31 0.70 -9.95
N PRO A 85 25.63 1.43 -10.86
CA PRO A 85 24.18 1.48 -10.92
C PRO A 85 23.60 0.16 -11.44
N ALA A 86 22.37 -0.12 -11.01
CA ALA A 86 21.55 -1.22 -11.52
C ALA A 86 20.06 -0.89 -11.42
N PRO A 87 19.21 -1.55 -12.21
CA PRO A 87 17.79 -1.48 -12.00
C PRO A 87 17.42 -2.02 -10.62
N GLY A 88 16.44 -1.39 -9.98
CA GLY A 88 15.77 -1.92 -8.80
C GLY A 88 14.53 -2.74 -9.16
N GLY A 89 13.94 -3.39 -8.18
CA GLY A 89 12.67 -4.08 -8.31
C GLY A 89 12.66 -5.51 -7.79
N ASP A 90 11.52 -6.17 -7.97
CA ASP A 90 11.31 -7.57 -7.59
C ASP A 90 12.08 -8.50 -8.56
N PRO A 91 13.02 -9.33 -8.07
CA PRO A 91 13.79 -10.24 -8.92
C PRO A 91 12.93 -11.32 -9.61
N VAL A 92 11.73 -11.61 -9.11
CA VAL A 92 10.79 -12.52 -9.77
C VAL A 92 10.23 -11.87 -11.04
N LEU A 93 9.97 -10.57 -11.01
CA LEU A 93 9.48 -9.80 -12.15
C LEU A 93 10.60 -9.37 -13.10
N ASN A 94 11.74 -8.98 -12.55
CA ASN A 94 12.92 -8.55 -13.29
C ASN A 94 14.19 -9.19 -12.74
N PRO A 95 14.57 -10.39 -13.21
CA PRO A 95 15.78 -11.07 -12.75
C PRO A 95 17.08 -10.27 -12.96
N ASN A 96 17.09 -9.25 -13.83
CA ASN A 96 18.26 -8.41 -14.08
C ASN A 96 18.63 -7.48 -12.90
N VAL A 97 17.79 -7.40 -11.87
CA VAL A 97 18.15 -6.75 -10.60
C VAL A 97 19.20 -7.53 -9.81
N LEU A 98 19.38 -8.80 -10.13
CA LEU A 98 20.41 -9.65 -9.54
C LEU A 98 21.75 -9.53 -10.30
N PRO A 99 22.90 -9.68 -9.61
CA PRO A 99 23.05 -9.72 -8.16
C PRO A 99 22.79 -8.34 -7.54
N THR A 100 22.31 -8.30 -6.31
CA THR A 100 22.16 -7.04 -5.54
C THR A 100 23.51 -6.47 -5.11
N GLY A 101 23.54 -5.43 -4.28
CA GLY A 101 24.79 -4.76 -3.91
C GLY A 101 25.25 -3.76 -4.97
N ARG A 102 24.33 -3.19 -5.70
CA ARG A 102 24.54 -2.12 -6.70
C ARG A 102 23.71 -0.89 -6.32
N ASN A 103 24.11 0.27 -6.83
CA ASN A 103 23.36 1.50 -6.61
C ASN A 103 22.10 1.50 -7.48
N MET A 104 20.94 1.38 -6.85
CA MET A 104 19.66 1.33 -7.56
C MET A 104 19.36 2.69 -8.20
N TYR A 105 19.19 2.74 -9.52
CA TYR A 105 18.70 3.94 -10.18
C TYR A 105 17.18 3.95 -10.21
N SER A 106 16.62 5.14 -10.00
CA SER A 106 15.20 5.39 -10.19
C SER A 106 14.83 5.43 -11.68
N ILE A 107 13.56 5.41 -11.96
CA ILE A 107 13.02 5.58 -13.31
C ILE A 107 13.31 7.00 -13.84
N ASN A 108 13.44 7.12 -15.15
CA ASN A 108 13.31 8.43 -15.79
C ASN A 108 11.82 8.82 -15.84
N ALA A 109 11.39 9.62 -14.86
CA ALA A 109 9.99 10.02 -14.74
C ALA A 109 9.48 10.76 -15.98
N GLU A 110 10.34 11.52 -16.68
CA GLU A 110 9.96 12.27 -17.86
C GLU A 110 9.50 11.40 -19.03
N ASN A 111 9.94 10.14 -19.09
CA ASN A 111 9.50 9.20 -20.12
C ASN A 111 8.16 8.52 -19.79
N THR A 112 7.58 8.80 -18.61
CA THR A 112 6.36 8.11 -18.15
C THR A 112 5.09 8.92 -18.40
N PRO A 113 4.00 8.21 -18.74
CA PRO A 113 3.94 6.77 -19.03
C PRO A 113 4.64 6.47 -20.38
N ASN A 114 5.40 5.38 -20.47
CA ASN A 114 5.98 4.97 -21.76
C ASN A 114 4.89 4.46 -22.73
N PRO A 115 5.18 4.24 -24.02
CA PRO A 115 4.15 3.79 -24.98
C PRO A 115 3.45 2.49 -24.61
N ARG A 116 4.16 1.54 -24.02
CA ARG A 116 3.56 0.28 -23.56
C ARG A 116 2.68 0.49 -22.32
N ALA A 117 3.17 1.26 -21.35
CA ALA A 117 2.41 1.63 -20.16
C ALA A 117 1.14 2.40 -20.52
N TRP A 118 1.22 3.24 -21.58
CA TRP A 118 0.07 3.95 -22.10
C TRP A 118 -1.04 3.01 -22.57
N GLU A 119 -0.73 2.02 -23.40
CA GLU A 119 -1.72 1.07 -23.90
C GLU A 119 -2.26 0.16 -22.77
N ASP A 120 -1.41 -0.29 -21.87
CA ASP A 120 -1.85 -1.07 -20.70
C ASP A 120 -2.76 -0.23 -19.78
N GLY A 121 -2.44 1.03 -19.56
CA GLY A 121 -3.24 1.95 -18.73
C GLY A 121 -4.60 2.23 -19.35
N LYS A 122 -4.68 2.51 -20.65
CA LYS A 122 -5.95 2.66 -21.38
C LYS A 122 -6.84 1.44 -21.18
N ARG A 123 -6.30 0.25 -21.43
CA ARG A 123 -7.04 -1.01 -21.31
C ARG A 123 -7.55 -1.24 -19.89
N LEU A 124 -6.75 -0.95 -18.86
CA LEU A 124 -7.15 -1.10 -17.47
C LEU A 124 -8.19 -0.05 -17.05
N ALA A 125 -8.09 1.19 -17.51
CA ALA A 125 -9.08 2.22 -17.28
C ALA A 125 -10.44 1.81 -17.88
N GLU A 126 -10.48 1.35 -19.12
CA GLU A 126 -11.71 0.84 -19.76
C GLU A 126 -12.27 -0.40 -19.03
N ALA A 127 -11.40 -1.30 -18.55
CA ALA A 127 -11.82 -2.43 -17.74
C ALA A 127 -12.47 -2.00 -16.41
N THR A 128 -11.93 -0.97 -15.77
CA THR A 128 -12.52 -0.36 -14.56
C THR A 128 -13.91 0.20 -14.84
N LEU A 129 -14.03 1.01 -15.90
CA LEU A 129 -15.32 1.59 -16.29
C LEU A 129 -16.35 0.50 -16.62
N LYS A 130 -15.96 -0.50 -17.40
CA LYS A 130 -16.83 -1.62 -17.74
C LYS A 130 -17.29 -2.39 -16.51
N GLN A 131 -16.40 -2.64 -15.55
CA GLN A 131 -16.74 -3.34 -14.30
C GLN A 131 -17.71 -2.51 -13.46
N TYR A 132 -17.47 -1.21 -13.31
CA TYR A 132 -18.36 -0.32 -12.57
C TYR A 132 -19.74 -0.20 -13.22
N ILE A 133 -19.79 0.04 -14.54
CA ILE A 133 -21.04 0.12 -15.31
C ILE A 133 -21.84 -1.18 -15.22
N SER A 134 -21.18 -2.33 -15.31
CA SER A 134 -21.84 -3.63 -15.17
C SER A 134 -22.53 -3.81 -13.82
N LYS A 135 -22.01 -3.19 -12.77
CA LYS A 135 -22.52 -3.28 -11.40
C LYS A 135 -23.58 -2.22 -11.09
N HIS A 136 -23.40 -0.99 -11.61
CA HIS A 136 -24.19 0.18 -11.22
C HIS A 136 -25.08 0.74 -12.33
N GLY A 137 -24.87 0.35 -13.59
CA GLY A 137 -25.64 0.83 -14.74
C GLY A 137 -25.25 2.23 -15.23
N GLU A 138 -24.25 2.87 -14.61
CA GLU A 138 -23.80 4.22 -14.93
C GLU A 138 -22.28 4.35 -14.84
N TYR A 139 -21.73 5.43 -15.38
CA TYR A 139 -20.31 5.74 -15.24
C TYR A 139 -19.99 6.26 -13.83
N PRO A 140 -18.79 5.92 -13.26
CA PRO A 140 -18.35 6.55 -12.02
C PRO A 140 -18.08 8.05 -12.27
N ARG A 141 -18.43 8.89 -11.31
CA ARG A 141 -18.12 10.31 -11.39
C ARG A 141 -16.66 10.60 -11.10
N LYS A 142 -16.10 9.91 -10.09
CA LYS A 142 -14.72 10.08 -9.68
C LYS A 142 -14.08 8.75 -9.30
N VAL A 143 -12.85 8.54 -9.77
CA VAL A 143 -12.00 7.40 -9.46
C VAL A 143 -10.76 7.87 -8.72
N SER A 144 -10.51 7.32 -7.55
CA SER A 144 -9.31 7.61 -6.79
C SER A 144 -8.25 6.53 -6.99
N TYR A 145 -7.00 6.94 -7.14
CA TYR A 145 -5.85 6.07 -7.40
C TYR A 145 -4.80 6.22 -6.29
N THR A 146 -4.24 5.11 -5.86
CA THR A 146 -3.01 5.11 -5.07
C THR A 146 -1.81 4.99 -5.99
N PHE A 147 -0.86 5.93 -5.90
CA PHE A 147 0.37 5.91 -6.67
C PHE A 147 1.54 5.42 -5.81
N TRP A 148 2.13 4.30 -6.19
CA TRP A 148 3.28 3.70 -5.52
C TRP A 148 4.53 3.69 -6.39
N ALA A 149 5.69 4.00 -5.77
CA ALA A 149 6.97 4.03 -6.45
C ALA A 149 7.34 2.69 -7.09
N GLY A 150 7.13 1.57 -6.38
CA GLY A 150 7.44 0.24 -6.90
C GLY A 150 6.63 -0.14 -8.14
N GLU A 151 5.33 0.18 -8.16
CA GLU A 151 4.49 -0.04 -9.35
C GLU A 151 4.94 0.89 -10.49
N PHE A 152 5.10 2.17 -10.20
CA PHE A 152 5.47 3.17 -11.18
C PHE A 152 6.80 2.82 -11.89
N ILE A 153 7.79 2.35 -11.14
CA ILE A 153 9.07 1.87 -11.69
C ILE A 153 8.87 0.60 -12.53
N ASN A 154 8.13 -0.39 -12.01
CA ASN A 154 7.98 -1.69 -12.67
C ASN A 154 7.12 -1.64 -13.94
N THR A 155 6.17 -0.72 -13.99
CA THR A 155 5.23 -0.59 -15.12
C THR A 155 5.59 0.56 -16.05
N GLU A 156 6.52 1.43 -15.63
CA GLU A 156 6.88 2.67 -16.32
C GLU A 156 5.69 3.62 -16.49
N GLY A 157 4.85 3.68 -15.43
CA GLY A 157 3.75 4.64 -15.31
C GLY A 157 2.39 4.16 -15.81
N ALA A 158 2.08 2.86 -15.76
CA ALA A 158 0.80 2.37 -16.24
C ALA A 158 -0.40 2.90 -15.42
N THR A 159 -0.26 3.11 -14.10
CA THR A 159 -1.32 3.73 -13.30
C THR A 159 -1.50 5.21 -13.65
N LEU A 160 -0.42 5.95 -13.95
CA LEU A 160 -0.51 7.32 -14.46
C LEU A 160 -1.25 7.36 -15.81
N ALA A 161 -0.99 6.40 -16.68
CA ALA A 161 -1.71 6.27 -17.96
C ALA A 161 -3.21 6.02 -17.77
N GLN A 162 -3.60 5.21 -16.77
CA GLN A 162 -5.02 5.05 -16.42
C GLN A 162 -5.66 6.39 -16.05
N VAL A 163 -4.98 7.18 -15.22
CA VAL A 163 -5.46 8.50 -14.78
C VAL A 163 -5.62 9.46 -15.96
N PHE A 164 -4.63 9.55 -16.83
CA PHE A 164 -4.73 10.40 -18.03
C PHE A 164 -5.87 9.96 -18.96
N TRP A 165 -6.06 8.66 -19.14
CA TRP A 165 -7.16 8.15 -19.95
C TRP A 165 -8.53 8.38 -19.32
N MET A 166 -8.67 8.27 -18.00
CA MET A 166 -9.92 8.66 -17.29
C MET A 166 -10.29 10.10 -17.57
N LEU A 167 -9.32 11.01 -17.51
CA LEU A 167 -9.49 12.43 -17.82
C LEU A 167 -9.79 12.69 -19.32
N GLY A 168 -9.44 11.75 -20.20
CA GLY A 168 -9.54 11.92 -21.64
C GLY A 168 -8.45 12.84 -22.20
N VAL A 169 -7.22 12.68 -21.70
CA VAL A 169 -6.03 13.33 -22.25
C VAL A 169 -5.02 12.29 -22.72
N GLU A 170 -4.20 12.62 -23.69
CA GLU A 170 -3.11 11.78 -24.18
C GLU A 170 -1.75 12.49 -24.08
N PRO A 171 -0.66 11.72 -23.83
CA PRO A 171 0.67 12.31 -23.70
C PRO A 171 1.26 12.74 -25.03
N VAL A 172 1.77 13.99 -25.10
CA VAL A 172 2.57 14.52 -26.21
C VAL A 172 4.05 14.26 -25.90
N ARG A 173 4.75 13.63 -26.85
CA ARG A 173 6.14 13.23 -26.66
C ARG A 173 7.09 13.99 -27.57
N ASP A 174 8.26 14.31 -27.03
CA ASP A 174 9.36 14.83 -27.83
C ASP A 174 10.12 13.71 -28.60
N ALA A 175 11.13 14.10 -29.35
CA ALA A 175 11.95 13.19 -30.14
C ALA A 175 12.78 12.18 -29.29
N GLN A 176 12.95 12.45 -28.00
CA GLN A 176 13.61 11.58 -27.03
C GLN A 176 12.64 10.67 -26.29
N GLY A 177 11.34 10.73 -26.61
CA GLY A 177 10.28 9.95 -25.99
C GLY A 177 9.80 10.49 -24.63
N ARG A 178 10.26 11.68 -24.21
CA ARG A 178 9.79 12.31 -22.98
C ARG A 178 8.38 12.86 -23.17
N VAL A 179 7.54 12.68 -22.16
CA VAL A 179 6.21 13.30 -22.13
C VAL A 179 6.36 14.76 -21.69
N VAL A 180 6.21 15.67 -22.63
CA VAL A 180 6.46 17.11 -22.45
C VAL A 180 5.18 17.92 -22.34
N ASP A 181 4.04 17.37 -22.78
CA ASP A 181 2.75 18.04 -22.77
C ASP A 181 1.62 17.02 -22.81
N LEU A 182 0.38 17.48 -22.69
CA LEU A 182 -0.85 16.73 -22.80
C LEU A 182 -1.78 17.34 -23.83
N LYS A 183 -2.51 16.49 -24.53
CA LYS A 183 -3.52 16.90 -25.51
C LYS A 183 -4.87 16.30 -25.13
N LEU A 184 -5.94 17.11 -25.20
CA LEU A 184 -7.31 16.63 -25.05
C LEU A 184 -7.64 15.65 -26.19
N VAL A 185 -8.18 14.50 -25.82
CA VAL A 185 -8.89 13.63 -26.75
C VAL A 185 -10.26 14.27 -27.00
N PRO A 186 -10.68 14.53 -28.24
CA PRO A 186 -12.01 15.08 -28.52
C PRO A 186 -13.12 14.25 -27.86
N SER A 187 -14.15 14.91 -27.35
CA SER A 187 -15.25 14.23 -26.61
C SER A 187 -15.93 13.16 -27.44
N GLU A 188 -16.12 13.39 -28.74
CA GLU A 188 -16.71 12.42 -29.69
C GLU A 188 -15.80 11.20 -29.88
N GLU A 189 -14.47 11.41 -29.98
CA GLU A 189 -13.48 10.34 -30.11
C GLU A 189 -13.37 9.53 -28.82
N LEU A 190 -13.42 10.19 -27.66
CA LEU A 190 -13.42 9.55 -26.36
C LEU A 190 -14.66 8.65 -26.16
N GLY A 191 -15.81 9.07 -26.72
CA GLY A 191 -17.04 8.27 -26.77
C GLY A 191 -17.72 8.03 -25.41
N ARG A 192 -17.32 8.77 -24.36
CA ARG A 192 -17.79 8.61 -22.99
C ARG A 192 -17.55 9.88 -22.15
N PRO A 193 -18.13 9.97 -20.95
CA PRO A 193 -17.83 11.04 -20.01
C PRO A 193 -16.32 11.13 -19.68
N ARG A 194 -15.83 12.35 -19.44
CA ARG A 194 -14.56 12.58 -18.78
C ARG A 194 -14.72 12.30 -17.30
N ILE A 195 -13.97 11.32 -16.79
CA ILE A 195 -14.08 10.85 -15.42
C ILE A 195 -13.14 11.69 -14.54
N ASN A 196 -13.67 12.27 -13.47
CA ASN A 196 -12.85 12.97 -12.50
C ASN A 196 -11.94 11.97 -11.76
N VAL A 197 -10.80 12.46 -11.30
CA VAL A 197 -9.83 11.63 -10.59
C VAL A 197 -9.37 12.27 -9.29
N LEU A 198 -8.85 11.45 -8.41
CA LEU A 198 -8.06 11.86 -7.26
C LEU A 198 -6.87 10.92 -7.14
N VAL A 199 -5.70 11.44 -6.85
CA VAL A 199 -4.48 10.65 -6.67
C VAL A 199 -3.97 10.81 -5.25
N GLN A 200 -3.78 9.66 -4.62
CA GLN A 200 -3.09 9.55 -3.36
C GLN A 200 -1.67 9.04 -3.63
N VAL A 201 -0.68 9.84 -3.30
CA VAL A 201 0.71 9.52 -3.62
C VAL A 201 1.46 9.03 -2.37
N SER A 202 2.24 7.96 -2.52
CA SER A 202 3.22 7.58 -1.48
C SER A 202 4.38 8.57 -1.46
N GLY A 203 4.99 8.78 -0.29
CA GLY A 203 6.13 9.68 -0.16
C GLY A 203 7.27 9.34 -1.10
N GLN A 204 7.55 8.05 -1.30
CA GLN A 204 8.59 7.61 -2.24
C GLN A 204 8.31 8.04 -3.69
N LEU A 205 7.07 7.90 -4.17
CA LEU A 205 6.74 8.31 -5.53
C LEU A 205 6.75 9.84 -5.68
N ARG A 206 6.25 10.57 -4.69
CA ARG A 206 6.35 12.02 -4.64
C ARG A 206 7.79 12.49 -4.88
N ASP A 207 8.76 11.83 -4.24
CA ASP A 207 10.16 12.22 -4.32
C ASP A 207 10.82 11.88 -5.67
N ILE A 208 10.41 10.79 -6.33
CA ILE A 208 11.01 10.36 -7.61
C ILE A 208 10.28 10.85 -8.87
N ALA A 209 9.03 11.28 -8.75
CA ALA A 209 8.18 11.60 -9.90
C ALA A 209 7.37 12.91 -9.74
N GLY A 210 7.88 13.88 -8.99
CA GLY A 210 7.19 15.14 -8.72
C GLY A 210 6.74 15.89 -9.99
N SER A 211 7.53 15.86 -11.05
CA SER A 211 7.13 16.45 -12.37
C SER A 211 5.86 15.81 -12.94
N ARG A 212 5.64 14.53 -12.70
CA ARG A 212 4.43 13.83 -13.18
C ARG A 212 3.18 14.21 -12.37
N LEU A 213 3.35 14.52 -11.09
CA LEU A 213 2.28 15.01 -10.24
C LEU A 213 1.82 16.41 -10.66
N LYS A 214 2.77 17.27 -11.06
CA LYS A 214 2.47 18.59 -11.66
C LYS A 214 1.74 18.45 -12.99
N LEU A 215 2.26 17.59 -13.88
CA LEU A 215 1.63 17.31 -15.17
C LEU A 215 0.20 16.80 -15.00
N LEU A 216 -0.09 16.05 -13.93
CA LEU A 216 -1.45 15.63 -13.60
C LEU A 216 -2.35 16.81 -13.24
N THR A 217 -1.86 17.80 -12.51
CA THR A 217 -2.63 19.01 -12.20
C THR A 217 -2.90 19.83 -13.48
N ASP A 218 -1.93 19.88 -14.40
CA ASP A 218 -2.15 20.50 -15.71
C ASP A 218 -3.19 19.74 -16.54
N ALA A 219 -3.22 18.40 -16.46
CA ALA A 219 -4.28 17.59 -17.05
C ALA A 219 -5.68 17.93 -16.50
N ILE A 220 -5.77 18.12 -15.18
CA ILE A 220 -7.04 18.52 -14.54
C ILE A 220 -7.49 19.90 -15.01
N ARG A 221 -6.57 20.89 -15.06
CA ARG A 221 -6.88 22.23 -15.56
C ARG A 221 -7.38 22.16 -17.01
N LEU A 222 -6.59 21.53 -17.88
CA LEU A 222 -6.92 21.36 -19.29
C LEU A 222 -8.29 20.72 -19.49
N THR A 223 -8.59 19.66 -18.74
CA THR A 223 -9.86 18.93 -18.85
C THR A 223 -11.03 19.70 -18.24
N SER A 224 -10.81 20.40 -17.11
CA SER A 224 -11.88 21.19 -16.47
C SER A 224 -12.32 22.40 -17.31
N GLU A 225 -11.46 22.90 -18.18
CA GLU A 225 -11.71 24.04 -19.08
C GLU A 225 -12.17 23.60 -20.47
N ALA A 226 -12.27 22.30 -20.75
CA ALA A 226 -12.74 21.79 -22.03
C ALA A 226 -14.18 22.23 -22.30
N GLY A 227 -14.39 22.95 -23.42
CA GLY A 227 -15.65 23.64 -23.74
C GLY A 227 -16.53 22.94 -24.79
N ASP A 228 -15.98 21.94 -25.51
CA ASP A 228 -16.70 21.21 -26.57
C ASP A 228 -16.93 19.77 -26.14
N GLU A 229 -17.98 19.54 -25.37
CA GLU A 229 -18.26 18.25 -24.74
C GLU A 229 -19.58 17.65 -25.24
N THR A 230 -19.49 16.60 -26.06
CA THR A 230 -20.62 15.76 -26.49
C THR A 230 -21.14 14.90 -25.33
N TYR A 231 -20.25 14.49 -24.43
CA TYR A 231 -20.55 13.70 -23.23
C TYR A 231 -20.30 14.52 -21.96
N PRO A 232 -20.89 14.15 -20.82
CA PRO A 232 -20.67 14.85 -19.55
C PRO A 232 -19.20 14.96 -19.18
N ASN A 233 -18.80 16.14 -18.68
CA ASN A 233 -17.47 16.38 -18.14
C ASN A 233 -17.53 16.40 -16.59
N TYR A 234 -17.25 15.23 -15.96
CA TYR A 234 -17.24 15.13 -14.50
C TYR A 234 -16.02 15.80 -13.85
N VAL A 235 -14.97 16.13 -14.63
CA VAL A 235 -13.84 16.92 -14.12
C VAL A 235 -14.27 18.37 -13.93
N ALA A 236 -14.91 18.98 -14.92
CA ALA A 236 -15.42 20.35 -14.85
C ALA A 236 -16.46 20.50 -13.72
N SER A 237 -17.48 19.62 -13.69
CA SER A 237 -18.51 19.67 -12.64
C SER A 237 -17.95 19.43 -11.25
N GLY A 238 -17.00 18.50 -11.10
CA GLY A 238 -16.35 18.22 -9.83
C GLY A 238 -15.41 19.32 -9.36
N THR A 239 -14.80 20.08 -10.28
CA THR A 239 -14.00 21.27 -9.95
C THR A 239 -14.88 22.40 -9.42
N LEU A 240 -16.03 22.64 -10.06
CA LEU A 240 -17.01 23.61 -9.57
C LEU A 240 -17.58 23.21 -8.20
N LEU A 241 -17.87 21.95 -8.00
CA LEU A 241 -18.35 21.44 -6.70
C LEU A 241 -17.30 21.66 -5.61
N GLN A 242 -16.04 21.36 -5.88
CA GLN A 242 -14.95 21.54 -4.92
C GLN A 242 -14.73 23.04 -4.60
N GLU A 243 -14.76 23.93 -5.60
CA GLU A 243 -14.72 25.38 -5.38
C GLU A 243 -15.84 25.82 -4.42
N LYS A 244 -17.08 25.39 -4.69
CA LYS A 244 -18.23 25.69 -3.85
C LYS A 244 -18.05 25.21 -2.40
N LEU A 245 -17.63 23.95 -2.21
CA LEU A 245 -17.43 23.37 -0.87
C LEU A 245 -16.33 24.10 -0.08
N LEU A 246 -15.28 24.57 -0.76
CA LEU A 246 -14.22 25.35 -0.13
C LEU A 246 -14.69 26.74 0.30
N VAL A 247 -15.50 27.40 -0.54
CA VAL A 247 -16.10 28.69 -0.19
C VAL A 247 -17.06 28.54 1.00
N GLU A 248 -17.89 27.51 1.03
CA GLU A 248 -18.77 27.20 2.16
C GLU A 248 -18.02 26.98 3.48
N LYS A 249 -16.78 26.51 3.40
CA LYS A 249 -15.86 26.35 4.55
C LYS A 249 -15.05 27.62 4.89
N GLY A 250 -15.31 28.74 4.21
CA GLY A 250 -14.68 30.03 4.51
C GLY A 250 -13.43 30.36 3.69
N THR A 251 -13.06 29.51 2.71
CA THR A 251 -11.97 29.85 1.77
C THR A 251 -12.44 30.98 0.85
N SER A 252 -11.59 31.99 0.60
CA SER A 252 -11.94 33.08 -0.32
C SER A 252 -12.22 32.53 -1.74
N PRO A 253 -13.18 33.12 -2.50
CA PRO A 253 -13.53 32.60 -3.82
C PRO A 253 -12.35 32.47 -4.79
N LYS A 254 -11.42 33.44 -4.76
CA LYS A 254 -10.21 33.37 -5.59
C LYS A 254 -9.35 32.15 -5.22
N ARG A 255 -9.07 31.97 -3.93
CA ARG A 255 -8.27 30.85 -3.43
C ARG A 255 -8.98 29.51 -3.64
N ALA A 256 -10.30 29.44 -3.41
CA ALA A 256 -11.11 28.26 -3.66
C ALA A 256 -11.03 27.81 -5.12
N ARG A 257 -11.08 28.73 -6.07
CA ARG A 257 -10.89 28.45 -7.50
C ARG A 257 -9.50 27.91 -7.81
N GLU A 258 -8.43 28.54 -7.27
CA GLU A 258 -7.05 28.06 -7.45
C GLU A 258 -6.89 26.64 -6.91
N MET A 259 -7.48 26.34 -5.74
CA MET A 259 -7.35 25.05 -5.08
C MET A 259 -8.30 23.98 -5.63
N SER A 260 -9.36 24.38 -6.36
CA SER A 260 -10.39 23.43 -6.85
C SER A 260 -9.88 22.44 -7.90
N VAL A 261 -8.72 22.67 -8.49
CA VAL A 261 -8.06 21.75 -9.42
C VAL A 261 -7.08 20.79 -8.75
N MET A 262 -6.81 20.95 -7.45
CA MET A 262 -5.89 20.06 -6.73
C MET A 262 -6.52 18.67 -6.55
N ARG A 263 -5.82 17.65 -7.07
CA ARG A 263 -6.23 16.24 -7.04
C ARG A 263 -5.14 15.30 -6.55
N VAL A 264 -3.96 15.82 -6.23
CA VAL A 264 -2.83 15.03 -5.76
C VAL A 264 -2.61 15.31 -4.28
N PHE A 265 -2.80 14.28 -3.45
CA PHE A 265 -2.65 14.37 -2.01
C PHE A 265 -1.71 13.27 -1.50
N GLY A 266 -1.04 13.53 -0.40
CA GLY A 266 -0.11 12.58 0.18
C GLY A 266 0.24 12.93 1.63
N PRO A 267 1.21 12.18 2.21
CA PRO A 267 1.58 12.34 3.60
C PRO A 267 2.06 13.75 3.91
N VAL A 268 1.60 14.29 5.04
CA VAL A 268 2.12 15.54 5.58
C VAL A 268 3.55 15.35 6.12
N ASN A 269 4.28 16.44 6.30
CA ASN A 269 5.62 16.45 6.93
C ASN A 269 6.63 15.49 6.25
N SER A 270 6.52 15.30 4.96
CA SER A 270 7.40 14.41 4.17
C SER A 270 7.38 12.93 4.60
N GLY A 271 6.34 12.48 5.30
CA GLY A 271 6.14 11.08 5.66
C GLY A 271 6.05 10.14 4.44
N TYR A 272 6.24 8.84 4.66
CA TYR A 272 6.14 7.83 3.61
C TYR A 272 4.87 6.97 3.71
N SER A 273 4.31 6.81 4.90
CA SER A 273 3.07 6.07 5.17
C SER A 273 1.91 6.98 5.48
N THR A 274 0.71 6.43 5.61
CA THR A 274 -0.48 7.18 6.05
C THR A 274 -0.47 7.43 7.57
N GLY A 275 0.32 6.69 8.33
CA GLY A 275 0.34 6.70 9.79
C GLY A 275 -0.85 5.97 10.42
N MET A 276 -1.73 5.35 9.61
CA MET A 276 -2.94 4.72 10.12
C MET A 276 -2.72 3.33 10.69
N MET A 277 -1.61 2.68 10.37
CA MET A 277 -1.28 1.37 10.92
C MET A 277 -1.19 1.43 12.44
N ALA A 278 -0.28 2.24 12.98
CA ALA A 278 -0.12 2.40 14.42
C ALA A 278 -1.41 2.90 15.10
N TYR A 279 -2.12 3.86 14.46
CA TYR A 279 -3.37 4.36 15.00
C TYR A 279 -4.44 3.28 15.09
N THR A 280 -4.54 2.41 14.08
CA THR A 280 -5.49 1.29 14.06
C THR A 280 -5.13 0.23 15.11
N GLU A 281 -3.85 -0.06 15.29
CA GLU A 281 -3.33 -1.04 16.25
C GLU A 281 -3.52 -0.59 17.70
N HIS A 282 -3.48 0.72 17.98
CA HIS A 282 -3.86 1.28 19.29
C HIS A 282 -5.38 1.26 19.51
N SER A 283 -5.99 0.12 19.31
CA SER A 283 -7.44 -0.07 19.27
C SER A 283 -8.17 0.19 20.60
N GLY A 284 -7.45 0.29 21.71
CA GLY A 284 -7.95 0.75 23.00
C GLY A 284 -8.19 2.27 23.07
N SER A 285 -7.55 3.06 22.19
CA SER A 285 -7.55 4.53 22.22
C SER A 285 -8.65 5.19 21.40
N TRP A 286 -9.31 4.47 20.48
CA TRP A 286 -10.39 4.97 19.65
C TRP A 286 -11.68 4.15 19.82
N GLU A 287 -12.83 4.79 19.63
CA GLU A 287 -14.14 4.13 19.78
C GLU A 287 -14.87 3.94 18.46
N SER A 288 -14.60 4.76 17.47
CA SER A 288 -15.30 4.72 16.19
C SER A 288 -14.33 4.82 15.01
N GLU A 289 -14.71 4.18 13.90
CA GLU A 289 -13.97 4.28 12.64
C GLU A 289 -13.92 5.71 12.08
N LYS A 290 -14.82 6.60 12.54
CA LYS A 290 -14.79 8.02 12.17
C LYS A 290 -13.50 8.70 12.65
N GLU A 291 -13.01 8.36 13.83
CA GLU A 291 -11.73 8.88 14.37
C GLU A 291 -10.55 8.46 13.49
N ILE A 292 -10.58 7.21 12.97
CA ILE A 292 -9.59 6.73 12.00
C ILE A 292 -9.64 7.56 10.71
N ALA A 293 -10.86 7.82 10.18
CA ALA A 293 -11.03 8.62 8.97
C ALA A 293 -10.56 10.07 9.15
N GLU A 294 -10.79 10.67 10.32
CA GLU A 294 -10.30 12.01 10.66
C GLU A 294 -8.77 12.04 10.76
N GLY A 295 -8.17 11.01 11.38
CA GLY A 295 -6.71 10.83 11.39
C GLY A 295 -6.13 10.73 9.98
N TYR A 296 -6.79 9.98 9.11
CA TYR A 296 -6.39 9.85 7.71
C TYR A 296 -6.45 11.17 6.94
N LEU A 297 -7.53 11.95 7.11
CA LEU A 297 -7.65 13.28 6.51
C LEU A 297 -6.52 14.22 6.95
N ASN A 298 -6.16 14.15 8.22
CA ASN A 298 -5.08 14.97 8.79
C ASN A 298 -3.70 14.56 8.26
N ASN A 299 -3.44 13.25 8.16
CA ASN A 299 -2.12 12.74 7.81
C ASN A 299 -1.84 12.76 6.30
N MET A 300 -2.89 12.67 5.46
CA MET A 300 -2.78 12.53 4.01
C MET A 300 -3.29 13.76 3.25
N GLY A 301 -3.51 14.86 3.93
CA GLY A 301 -4.12 16.07 3.38
C GLY A 301 -3.15 17.06 2.72
N ALA A 302 -1.85 16.76 2.64
CA ALA A 302 -0.90 17.64 1.97
C ALA A 302 -1.05 17.56 0.44
N SER A 303 -1.11 18.71 -0.24
CA SER A 303 -1.21 18.77 -1.71
C SER A 303 0.16 18.75 -2.39
N TYR A 304 0.26 18.05 -3.53
CA TYR A 304 1.51 17.88 -4.28
C TYR A 304 1.30 18.11 -5.78
N GLY A 305 0.38 18.99 -6.15
CA GLY A 305 -0.01 19.22 -7.54
C GLY A 305 0.74 20.32 -8.27
N ASP A 306 1.34 21.26 -7.56
CA ASP A 306 2.11 22.37 -8.15
C ASP A 306 3.22 22.86 -7.22
N ASP A 307 4.07 23.77 -7.70
CA ASP A 307 5.21 24.28 -6.93
C ASP A 307 4.80 25.25 -5.82
N GLU A 308 3.71 26.00 -6.03
CA GLU A 308 3.27 27.04 -5.09
C GLU A 308 2.66 26.45 -3.84
N ASN A 309 2.00 25.29 -3.98
CA ASN A 309 1.26 24.60 -2.92
C ASN A 309 1.87 23.25 -2.56
N TRP A 310 3.14 23.01 -2.89
CA TRP A 310 3.82 21.74 -2.66
C TRP A 310 3.98 21.43 -1.17
N GLY A 311 3.29 20.41 -0.70
CA GLY A 311 3.28 20.00 0.71
C GLY A 311 2.37 20.85 1.60
N ASP A 312 1.60 21.77 1.04
CA ASP A 312 0.68 22.61 1.79
C ASP A 312 -0.54 21.80 2.25
N VAL A 313 -0.95 22.07 3.49
CA VAL A 313 -2.17 21.53 4.07
C VAL A 313 -3.18 22.67 4.19
N GLN A 314 -4.29 22.56 3.48
CA GLN A 314 -5.39 23.51 3.60
C GLN A 314 -6.61 22.80 4.17
N GLU A 315 -7.21 23.40 5.22
CA GLU A 315 -8.39 22.85 5.89
C GLU A 315 -9.53 22.61 4.88
N GLY A 316 -10.09 21.41 4.95
CA GLY A 316 -11.20 20.99 4.10
C GLY A 316 -10.87 20.71 2.65
N LEU A 317 -9.66 20.98 2.17
CA LEU A 317 -9.28 20.76 0.76
C LEU A 317 -9.35 19.27 0.40
N PHE A 318 -8.68 18.42 1.17
CA PHE A 318 -8.68 16.99 0.88
C PHE A 318 -10.09 16.39 1.02
N ALA A 319 -10.82 16.74 2.07
CA ALA A 319 -12.20 16.28 2.26
C ALA A 319 -13.11 16.70 1.10
N SER A 320 -13.00 17.96 0.61
CA SER A 320 -13.79 18.42 -0.55
C SER A 320 -13.38 17.70 -1.84
N ALA A 321 -12.11 17.37 -2.01
CA ALA A 321 -11.62 16.63 -3.15
C ALA A 321 -12.12 15.17 -3.20
N LEU A 322 -12.41 14.58 -2.03
CA LEU A 322 -12.96 13.22 -1.89
C LEU A 322 -14.45 13.13 -2.26
N SER A 323 -15.17 14.25 -2.31
CA SER A 323 -16.60 14.26 -2.70
C SER A 323 -16.81 13.58 -4.06
N GLU A 324 -17.93 12.88 -4.24
CA GLU A 324 -18.30 12.12 -5.45
C GLU A 324 -17.30 10.99 -5.82
N THR A 325 -16.46 10.52 -4.91
CA THR A 325 -15.57 9.38 -5.19
C THR A 325 -16.35 8.07 -5.15
N ASP A 326 -16.45 7.41 -6.30
CA ASP A 326 -17.21 6.16 -6.48
C ASP A 326 -16.32 4.93 -6.44
N VAL A 327 -15.04 5.06 -6.81
CA VAL A 327 -14.09 3.95 -6.93
C VAL A 327 -12.75 4.33 -6.32
N VAL A 328 -12.11 3.38 -5.64
CA VAL A 328 -10.71 3.46 -5.19
C VAL A 328 -9.90 2.34 -5.84
N ILE A 329 -8.72 2.65 -6.34
CA ILE A 329 -7.85 1.70 -7.05
C ILE A 329 -6.46 1.65 -6.40
N GLN A 330 -6.04 0.42 -6.08
CA GLN A 330 -4.72 0.11 -5.55
C GLN A 330 -3.93 -0.73 -6.56
N PRO A 331 -2.68 -0.39 -6.90
CA PRO A 331 -1.84 -1.25 -7.71
C PRO A 331 -1.37 -2.48 -6.93
N ARG A 332 -1.28 -3.63 -7.61
CA ARG A 332 -0.71 -4.88 -7.11
C ARG A 332 0.36 -5.37 -8.09
N GLN A 333 1.63 -5.21 -7.75
CA GLN A 333 2.74 -5.54 -8.63
C GLN A 333 3.56 -6.75 -8.18
N SER A 334 3.35 -7.28 -6.96
CA SER A 334 4.13 -8.37 -6.39
C SER A 334 3.26 -9.54 -5.95
N ASN A 335 3.84 -10.74 -5.98
CA ASN A 335 3.28 -11.94 -5.36
C ASN A 335 3.67 -12.07 -3.87
N THR A 336 4.70 -11.34 -3.45
CA THR A 336 5.20 -11.35 -2.08
C THR A 336 4.42 -10.35 -1.22
N TRP A 337 3.99 -9.25 -1.82
CA TRP A 337 3.27 -8.18 -1.16
C TRP A 337 1.86 -8.06 -1.75
N GLY A 338 0.92 -8.66 -1.07
CA GLY A 338 -0.47 -8.69 -1.47
C GLY A 338 -1.38 -7.97 -0.48
N PRO A 339 -2.69 -8.04 -0.69
CA PRO A 339 -3.67 -7.33 0.13
C PRO A 339 -3.58 -7.57 1.64
N ILE A 340 -3.25 -8.78 2.08
CA ILE A 340 -3.15 -9.12 3.52
C ILE A 340 -1.71 -9.32 3.99
N SER A 341 -0.74 -9.44 3.10
CA SER A 341 0.67 -9.67 3.44
C SER A 341 1.50 -8.40 3.53
N LEU A 342 0.94 -7.25 3.18
CA LEU A 342 1.55 -5.93 3.31
C LEU A 342 0.58 -4.96 4.00
N ASP A 343 1.01 -4.38 5.11
CA ASP A 343 0.27 -3.40 5.91
C ASP A 343 -0.15 -2.15 5.11
N HIS A 344 0.73 -1.62 4.30
CA HIS A 344 0.43 -0.45 3.47
C HIS A 344 -0.77 -0.63 2.53
N VAL A 345 -1.17 -1.86 2.17
CA VAL A 345 -2.33 -2.04 1.29
C VAL A 345 -3.63 -1.71 2.02
N TYR A 346 -3.82 -2.17 3.26
CA TYR A 346 -5.04 -1.82 3.99
C TYR A 346 -5.02 -0.36 4.46
N GLU A 347 -3.86 0.18 4.86
CA GLU A 347 -3.81 1.56 5.34
C GLU A 347 -4.06 2.58 4.22
N PHE A 348 -3.58 2.34 2.99
CA PHE A 348 -3.87 3.22 1.85
C PHE A 348 -5.28 2.97 1.29
N THR A 349 -5.58 1.75 0.84
CA THR A 349 -6.85 1.45 0.17
C THR A 349 -8.03 1.43 1.15
N GLY A 350 -7.85 0.77 2.29
CA GLY A 350 -8.86 0.71 3.33
C GLY A 350 -9.10 2.09 3.96
N GLY A 351 -8.01 2.78 4.36
CA GLY A 351 -8.09 4.11 4.95
C GLY A 351 -8.74 5.13 4.02
N LEU A 352 -8.38 5.12 2.73
CA LEU A 352 -9.03 5.95 1.73
C LEU A 352 -10.52 5.59 1.57
N SER A 353 -10.87 4.30 1.51
CA SER A 353 -12.25 3.84 1.41
C SER A 353 -13.10 4.28 2.61
N LEU A 354 -12.56 4.15 3.82
CA LEU A 354 -13.22 4.60 5.05
C LEU A 354 -13.42 6.11 5.05
N THR A 355 -12.40 6.85 4.63
CA THR A 355 -12.45 8.31 4.58
C THR A 355 -13.47 8.80 3.55
N VAL A 356 -13.51 8.20 2.36
CA VAL A 356 -14.55 8.47 1.35
C VAL A 356 -15.93 8.19 1.91
N LYS A 357 -16.13 7.02 2.54
CA LYS A 357 -17.41 6.67 3.19
C LYS A 357 -17.81 7.69 4.26
N THR A 358 -16.87 8.15 5.05
CA THR A 358 -17.13 9.15 6.11
C THR A 358 -17.53 10.51 5.53
N VAL A 359 -16.84 10.94 4.46
CA VAL A 359 -17.11 12.23 3.80
C VAL A 359 -18.39 12.20 2.97
N THR A 360 -18.65 11.11 2.25
CA THR A 360 -19.73 11.01 1.26
C THR A 360 -20.96 10.25 1.76
N SER A 361 -20.87 9.58 2.90
CA SER A 361 -21.86 8.60 3.40
C SER A 361 -22.08 7.40 2.47
N LYS A 362 -21.21 7.22 1.46
CA LYS A 362 -21.26 6.12 0.49
C LYS A 362 -19.92 5.40 0.46
N GLU A 363 -19.94 4.07 0.61
CA GLU A 363 -18.72 3.28 0.48
C GLU A 363 -18.38 3.14 -1.01
N PRO A 364 -17.14 3.53 -1.43
CA PRO A 364 -16.73 3.40 -2.81
C PRO A 364 -16.45 1.93 -3.17
N ASP A 365 -16.54 1.56 -4.45
CA ASP A 365 -16.01 0.29 -4.91
C ASP A 365 -14.47 0.28 -4.76
N ALA A 366 -13.88 -0.87 -4.46
CA ALA A 366 -12.44 -0.99 -4.35
C ALA A 366 -11.91 -2.06 -5.30
N TYR A 367 -10.95 -1.68 -6.13
CA TYR A 367 -10.32 -2.56 -7.10
C TYR A 367 -8.80 -2.59 -6.94
N MET A 368 -8.21 -3.74 -7.30
CA MET A 368 -6.77 -3.94 -7.42
C MET A 368 -6.40 -3.96 -8.90
N ALA A 369 -5.52 -3.04 -9.33
CA ALA A 369 -4.89 -3.11 -10.64
C ALA A 369 -3.77 -4.16 -10.59
N ASP A 370 -4.02 -5.36 -11.10
CA ASP A 370 -3.09 -6.49 -11.02
C ASP A 370 -2.07 -6.44 -12.16
N TYR A 371 -0.87 -6.01 -11.83
CA TYR A 371 0.28 -5.88 -12.73
C TYR A 371 1.24 -7.08 -12.67
N ARG A 372 0.99 -8.08 -11.84
CA ARG A 372 1.90 -9.22 -11.62
C ARG A 372 2.15 -10.04 -12.87
N ASN A 373 1.14 -10.17 -13.72
CA ASN A 373 1.29 -10.84 -15.02
C ASN A 373 1.45 -9.80 -16.13
N ARG A 374 2.65 -9.72 -16.71
CA ARG A 374 2.96 -8.76 -17.79
C ARG A 374 2.15 -8.95 -19.07
N THR A 375 1.66 -10.15 -19.32
CA THR A 375 0.88 -10.48 -20.52
C THR A 375 -0.62 -10.46 -20.28
N ASN A 376 -1.07 -10.43 -19.02
CA ASN A 376 -2.48 -10.41 -18.66
C ASN A 376 -2.71 -9.53 -17.42
N ARG A 377 -2.44 -8.23 -17.55
CA ARG A 377 -2.78 -7.22 -16.55
C ARG A 377 -4.31 -7.06 -16.51
N ARG A 378 -4.90 -7.03 -15.32
CA ARG A 378 -6.35 -6.99 -15.14
C ARG A 378 -6.77 -6.15 -13.94
N MET A 379 -8.02 -5.72 -13.94
CA MET A 379 -8.68 -5.22 -12.73
C MET A 379 -9.29 -6.39 -11.97
N GLN A 380 -9.14 -6.37 -10.65
CA GLN A 380 -9.66 -7.37 -9.73
C GLN A 380 -10.42 -6.67 -8.60
N ASP A 381 -11.57 -7.17 -8.19
CA ASP A 381 -12.25 -6.68 -6.98
C ASP A 381 -11.39 -6.92 -5.74
N ALA A 382 -11.33 -5.94 -4.83
CA ALA A 382 -10.49 -6.03 -3.64
C ALA A 382 -10.88 -7.19 -2.73
N LYS A 383 -12.19 -7.47 -2.58
CA LYS A 383 -12.70 -8.60 -1.82
C LYS A 383 -12.26 -9.93 -2.41
N GLU A 384 -12.33 -10.06 -3.75
CA GLU A 384 -11.82 -11.24 -4.46
C GLU A 384 -10.31 -11.42 -4.25
N ALA A 385 -9.54 -10.33 -4.37
CA ALA A 385 -8.09 -10.36 -4.18
C ALA A 385 -7.69 -10.81 -2.76
N ILE A 386 -8.37 -10.28 -1.74
CA ILE A 386 -8.20 -10.66 -0.33
C ILE A 386 -8.57 -12.12 -0.11
N ALA A 387 -9.73 -12.56 -0.62
CA ALA A 387 -10.20 -13.94 -0.45
C ALA A 387 -9.25 -14.96 -1.11
N VAL A 388 -8.74 -14.66 -2.30
CA VAL A 388 -7.77 -15.51 -2.99
C VAL A 388 -6.47 -15.61 -2.20
N GLU A 389 -5.93 -14.49 -1.72
CA GLU A 389 -4.70 -14.49 -0.94
C GLU A 389 -4.88 -15.23 0.38
N THR A 390 -5.95 -14.98 1.12
CA THR A 390 -6.26 -15.66 2.38
C THR A 390 -6.28 -17.18 2.21
N ARG A 391 -7.01 -17.67 1.19
CA ARG A 391 -7.13 -19.11 0.92
C ARG A 391 -5.85 -19.74 0.38
N SER A 392 -5.02 -18.99 -0.31
CA SER A 392 -3.75 -19.51 -0.86
C SER A 392 -2.58 -19.42 0.12
N THR A 393 -2.71 -18.67 1.21
CA THR A 393 -1.67 -18.44 2.22
C THR A 393 -2.08 -18.92 3.60
N ILE A 394 -2.64 -18.05 4.44
CA ILE A 394 -2.87 -18.32 5.87
C ILE A 394 -3.93 -19.38 6.18
N LEU A 395 -4.79 -19.72 5.24
CA LEU A 395 -5.74 -20.84 5.34
C LEU A 395 -5.31 -22.07 4.54
N ASN A 396 -4.12 -22.03 3.90
CA ASN A 396 -3.59 -23.16 3.14
C ASN A 396 -2.61 -23.98 3.99
N PRO A 397 -2.95 -25.22 4.39
CA PRO A 397 -2.08 -26.06 5.22
C PRO A 397 -0.67 -26.25 4.63
N THR A 398 -0.55 -26.40 3.30
CA THR A 398 0.75 -26.57 2.65
C THR A 398 1.59 -25.30 2.78
N PHE A 399 1.02 -24.12 2.59
CA PHE A 399 1.72 -22.86 2.77
C PHE A 399 2.17 -22.69 4.21
N ILE A 400 1.29 -22.96 5.18
CA ILE A 400 1.58 -22.87 6.62
C ILE A 400 2.74 -23.80 6.97
N GLN A 401 2.69 -25.07 6.57
CA GLN A 401 3.76 -26.04 6.84
C GLN A 401 5.10 -25.62 6.24
N GLU A 402 5.10 -25.09 5.02
CA GLU A 402 6.34 -24.59 4.38
C GLU A 402 6.90 -23.38 5.15
N ARG A 403 6.05 -22.47 5.59
CA ARG A 403 6.45 -21.31 6.39
C ARG A 403 6.93 -21.69 7.80
N MET A 404 6.32 -22.68 8.42
CA MET A 404 6.75 -23.19 9.73
C MET A 404 8.13 -23.88 9.71
N LYS A 405 8.71 -24.17 8.55
CA LYS A 405 10.12 -24.57 8.44
C LYS A 405 11.09 -23.40 8.68
N GLY A 406 10.61 -22.16 8.60
CA GLY A 406 11.37 -20.95 8.89
C GLY A 406 11.45 -20.65 10.38
N GLY A 407 12.38 -19.73 10.72
CA GLY A 407 12.58 -19.26 12.09
C GLY A 407 11.65 -18.09 12.45
N GLU A 408 12.16 -17.23 13.34
CA GLU A 408 11.44 -16.13 13.99
C GLU A 408 10.76 -15.17 13.00
N GLY A 409 11.46 -14.75 11.93
CA GLY A 409 10.87 -13.87 10.90
C GLY A 409 9.69 -14.51 10.16
N SER A 410 9.69 -15.84 10.01
CA SER A 410 8.55 -16.56 9.42
C SER A 410 7.35 -16.59 10.37
N ALA A 411 7.58 -16.74 11.65
CA ALA A 411 6.53 -16.68 12.68
C ALA A 411 5.98 -15.24 12.82
N GLN A 412 6.86 -14.24 12.77
CA GLN A 412 6.47 -12.83 12.81
C GLN A 412 5.52 -12.45 11.66
N MET A 413 5.78 -12.96 10.45
CA MET A 413 4.91 -12.72 9.29
C MET A 413 3.45 -13.13 9.53
N PHE A 414 3.20 -14.22 10.25
CA PHE A 414 1.82 -14.62 10.59
C PHE A 414 1.15 -13.58 11.50
N GLY A 415 1.87 -13.08 12.51
CA GLY A 415 1.37 -12.01 13.38
C GLY A 415 1.03 -10.74 12.59
N GLU A 416 1.88 -10.35 11.64
CA GLU A 416 1.65 -9.20 10.75
C GLU A 416 0.40 -9.39 9.89
N ILE A 417 0.21 -10.57 9.30
CA ILE A 417 -1.01 -10.86 8.52
C ILE A 417 -2.27 -10.76 9.39
N PHE A 418 -2.25 -11.22 10.64
CA PHE A 418 -3.39 -11.07 11.53
C PHE A 418 -3.70 -9.61 11.84
N ARG A 419 -2.69 -8.76 12.07
CA ARG A 419 -2.86 -7.32 12.24
C ARG A 419 -3.44 -6.67 10.98
N ASN A 420 -2.95 -7.06 9.81
CA ASN A 420 -3.48 -6.56 8.53
C ASN A 420 -4.95 -6.96 8.31
N ILE A 421 -5.33 -8.17 8.70
CA ILE A 421 -6.74 -8.62 8.68
C ILE A 421 -7.60 -7.76 9.62
N PHE A 422 -7.10 -7.45 10.82
CA PHE A 422 -7.78 -6.53 11.73
C PHE A 422 -7.94 -5.14 11.09
N GLY A 423 -6.86 -4.59 10.52
CA GLY A 423 -6.88 -3.30 9.83
C GLY A 423 -7.91 -3.25 8.69
N TRP A 424 -8.02 -4.30 7.89
CA TRP A 424 -9.06 -4.42 6.87
C TRP A 424 -10.48 -4.44 7.46
N HIS A 425 -10.71 -5.13 8.57
CA HIS A 425 -12.03 -5.13 9.24
C HIS A 425 -12.39 -3.77 9.81
N VAL A 426 -11.41 -3.02 10.32
CA VAL A 426 -11.62 -1.64 10.78
C VAL A 426 -11.97 -0.71 9.61
N MET A 427 -11.18 -0.75 8.55
CA MET A 427 -11.25 0.24 7.49
C MET A 427 -12.23 -0.11 6.36
N ARG A 428 -12.41 -1.40 6.08
CA ARG A 428 -13.30 -1.86 5.01
C ARG A 428 -13.85 -3.27 5.29
N PRO A 429 -14.75 -3.43 6.27
CA PRO A 429 -15.30 -4.74 6.63
C PRO A 429 -16.02 -5.45 5.48
N SER A 430 -16.57 -4.69 4.51
CA SER A 430 -17.23 -5.24 3.32
C SER A 430 -16.31 -6.06 2.40
N ALA A 431 -15.00 -5.80 2.45
CA ALA A 431 -14.01 -6.55 1.68
C ALA A 431 -13.60 -7.88 2.33
N MET A 432 -14.01 -8.12 3.58
CA MET A 432 -13.62 -9.31 4.33
C MET A 432 -14.69 -10.39 4.26
N ASP A 433 -14.27 -11.65 4.33
CA ASP A 433 -15.18 -12.77 4.47
C ASP A 433 -15.68 -12.82 5.92
N LYS A 434 -16.98 -12.95 6.11
CA LYS A 434 -17.61 -12.97 7.44
C LYS A 434 -17.19 -14.18 8.27
N GLU A 435 -16.83 -15.29 7.61
CA GLU A 435 -16.39 -16.52 8.26
C GLU A 435 -14.88 -16.57 8.51
N LEU A 436 -14.12 -15.57 8.05
CA LEU A 436 -12.67 -15.61 8.13
C LEU A 436 -12.13 -15.86 9.54
N PHE A 437 -12.66 -15.18 10.56
CA PHE A 437 -12.21 -15.39 11.92
C PHE A 437 -12.56 -16.79 12.46
N ASN A 438 -13.67 -17.39 12.00
CA ASN A 438 -14.01 -18.77 12.32
C ASN A 438 -13.02 -19.75 11.67
N ASP A 439 -12.59 -19.47 10.42
CA ASP A 439 -11.57 -20.25 9.74
C ASP A 439 -10.21 -20.11 10.43
N LEU A 440 -9.82 -18.91 10.84
CA LEU A 440 -8.59 -18.67 11.61
C LEU A 440 -8.64 -19.36 12.97
N TYR A 441 -9.78 -19.33 13.65
CA TYR A 441 -9.97 -20.04 14.91
C TYR A 441 -9.75 -21.56 14.73
N ARG A 442 -10.37 -22.18 13.73
CA ARG A 442 -10.19 -23.61 13.43
C ARG A 442 -8.74 -23.94 13.09
N MET A 443 -8.10 -23.10 12.29
CA MET A 443 -6.73 -23.30 11.82
C MET A 443 -5.70 -23.10 12.93
N TYR A 444 -5.74 -21.96 13.64
CA TYR A 444 -4.66 -21.53 14.53
C TYR A 444 -4.93 -21.75 16.01
N ILE A 445 -6.20 -21.71 16.45
CA ILE A 445 -6.54 -21.90 17.86
C ILE A 445 -6.85 -23.36 18.17
N LYS A 446 -7.56 -24.03 17.27
CA LYS A 446 -7.87 -25.48 17.44
C LYS A 446 -6.83 -26.40 16.80
N ASP A 447 -6.03 -25.90 15.86
CA ASP A 447 -5.13 -26.71 15.04
C ASP A 447 -5.82 -27.96 14.46
N GLU A 448 -7.04 -27.78 13.90
CA GLU A 448 -7.85 -28.90 13.40
C GLU A 448 -7.12 -29.74 12.35
N ASN A 449 -6.22 -29.12 11.59
CA ASN A 449 -5.39 -29.80 10.60
C ASN A 449 -4.17 -30.51 11.21
N LYS A 450 -3.96 -30.43 12.53
CA LYS A 450 -2.86 -31.06 13.28
C LYS A 450 -1.49 -30.72 12.69
N LEU A 451 -1.27 -29.43 12.39
CA LEU A 451 -0.02 -28.95 11.80
C LEU A 451 1.08 -28.73 12.85
N GLY A 452 0.76 -28.80 14.15
CA GLY A 452 1.69 -28.50 15.24
C GLY A 452 1.92 -26.99 15.42
N ILE A 453 0.90 -26.18 15.16
CA ILE A 453 0.96 -24.72 15.17
C ILE A 453 1.38 -24.20 16.54
N HIS A 454 0.74 -24.66 17.61
CA HIS A 454 1.03 -24.19 18.96
C HIS A 454 2.49 -24.50 19.35
N GLU A 455 2.93 -25.73 19.11
CA GLU A 455 4.30 -26.15 19.41
C GLU A 455 5.34 -25.30 18.63
N TYR A 456 5.05 -25.03 17.36
CA TYR A 456 5.90 -24.19 16.54
C TYR A 456 6.04 -22.79 17.12
N PHE A 457 4.93 -22.08 17.35
CA PHE A 457 4.96 -20.70 17.84
C PHE A 457 5.54 -20.59 19.25
N LEU A 458 5.16 -21.49 20.17
CA LEU A 458 5.68 -21.49 21.55
C LEU A 458 7.20 -21.69 21.60
N ARG A 459 7.76 -22.37 20.62
CA ARG A 459 9.21 -22.60 20.49
C ARG A 459 9.93 -21.49 19.74
N VAL A 460 9.32 -20.94 18.67
CA VAL A 460 10.01 -20.07 17.72
C VAL A 460 9.77 -18.60 18.01
N ASN A 461 8.51 -18.18 18.20
CA ASN A 461 8.13 -16.80 18.49
C ASN A 461 6.79 -16.73 19.26
N PRO A 462 6.81 -16.90 20.59
CA PRO A 462 5.61 -16.79 21.41
C PRO A 462 4.94 -15.43 21.35
N ALA A 463 5.70 -14.34 21.13
CA ALA A 463 5.16 -12.99 21.06
C ALA A 463 4.26 -12.82 19.83
N ALA A 464 4.67 -13.38 18.66
CA ALA A 464 3.81 -13.40 17.48
C ALA A 464 2.50 -14.17 17.75
N PHE A 465 2.54 -15.27 18.48
CA PHE A 465 1.33 -16.03 18.80
C PHE A 465 0.41 -15.28 19.79
N GLN A 466 0.99 -14.58 20.77
CA GLN A 466 0.22 -13.68 21.64
C GLN A 466 -0.47 -12.57 20.81
N ALA A 467 0.23 -11.95 19.87
CA ALA A 467 -0.35 -10.94 18.98
C ALA A 467 -1.52 -11.53 18.15
N MET A 468 -1.38 -12.73 17.60
CA MET A 468 -2.44 -13.39 16.82
C MET A 468 -3.69 -13.65 17.66
N THR A 469 -3.53 -14.22 18.86
CA THR A 469 -4.66 -14.48 19.78
C THR A 469 -5.28 -13.19 20.29
N ALA A 470 -4.48 -12.16 20.59
CA ALA A 470 -4.95 -10.85 21.00
C ALA A 470 -5.74 -10.14 19.90
N VAL A 471 -5.27 -10.16 18.65
CA VAL A 471 -5.99 -9.63 17.49
C VAL A 471 -7.36 -10.29 17.31
N MET A 472 -7.46 -11.61 17.49
CA MET A 472 -8.74 -12.30 17.40
C MET A 472 -9.71 -11.86 18.52
N LEU A 473 -9.22 -11.78 19.76
CA LEU A 473 -10.02 -11.33 20.90
C LEU A 473 -10.44 -9.86 20.77
N GLU A 474 -9.54 -9.00 20.29
CA GLU A 474 -9.86 -7.60 19.99
C GLU A 474 -10.88 -7.46 18.87
N SER A 475 -10.78 -8.29 17.84
CA SER A 475 -11.77 -8.35 16.75
C SER A 475 -13.16 -8.74 17.28
N ALA A 476 -13.22 -9.63 18.27
CA ALA A 476 -14.49 -9.97 18.92
C ALA A 476 -15.00 -8.81 19.80
N ARG A 477 -14.12 -8.18 20.59
CA ARG A 477 -14.46 -7.03 21.43
C ARG A 477 -15.02 -5.85 20.61
N LYS A 478 -14.42 -5.57 19.46
CA LYS A 478 -14.86 -4.52 18.52
C LYS A 478 -16.07 -4.94 17.66
N GLY A 479 -16.52 -6.20 17.74
CA GLY A 479 -17.69 -6.70 17.00
C GLY A 479 -17.40 -7.15 15.56
N TYR A 480 -16.15 -7.24 15.15
CA TYR A 480 -15.75 -7.74 13.82
C TYR A 480 -15.80 -9.26 13.73
N TRP A 481 -15.62 -9.96 14.84
CA TRP A 481 -15.80 -11.40 14.95
C TRP A 481 -17.00 -11.74 15.84
N LYS A 482 -18.00 -12.44 15.30
CA LYS A 482 -19.16 -12.95 16.04
C LYS A 482 -18.83 -14.33 16.61
N ALA A 483 -17.91 -14.36 17.55
CA ALA A 483 -17.50 -15.61 18.21
C ALA A 483 -18.57 -16.11 19.17
N SER A 484 -18.65 -17.43 19.32
CA SER A 484 -19.43 -18.06 20.43
C SER A 484 -18.66 -17.93 21.75
N ASP A 485 -19.36 -18.08 22.86
CA ASP A 485 -18.76 -18.08 24.21
C ASP A 485 -17.65 -19.14 24.34
N GLU A 486 -17.84 -20.33 23.73
CA GLU A 486 -16.82 -21.38 23.69
C GLU A 486 -15.56 -20.93 22.93
N GLN A 487 -15.73 -20.28 21.78
CA GLN A 487 -14.61 -19.78 20.99
C GLN A 487 -13.85 -18.69 21.73
N LEU A 488 -14.56 -17.77 22.37
CA LEU A 488 -13.96 -16.70 23.18
C LEU A 488 -13.19 -17.30 24.35
N LYS A 489 -13.82 -18.17 25.12
CA LYS A 489 -13.17 -18.84 26.26
C LYS A 489 -11.92 -19.62 25.85
N THR A 490 -12.00 -20.41 24.77
CA THR A 490 -10.86 -21.20 24.29
C THR A 490 -9.71 -20.28 23.84
N THR A 491 -10.00 -19.22 23.12
CA THR A 491 -8.97 -18.28 22.64
C THR A 491 -8.35 -17.49 23.80
N ALA A 492 -9.16 -17.05 24.75
CA ALA A 492 -8.70 -16.33 25.94
C ALA A 492 -7.84 -17.23 26.86
N SER A 493 -8.24 -18.47 27.11
CA SER A 493 -7.44 -19.41 27.90
C SER A 493 -6.09 -19.70 27.22
N LEU A 494 -6.07 -19.89 25.90
CA LEU A 494 -4.82 -20.05 25.15
C LEU A 494 -3.93 -18.81 25.28
N HIS A 495 -4.50 -17.61 25.10
CA HIS A 495 -3.77 -16.35 25.25
C HIS A 495 -3.17 -16.19 26.66
N ALA A 496 -3.98 -16.43 27.70
CA ALA A 496 -3.54 -16.39 29.09
C ALA A 496 -2.47 -17.45 29.41
N GLN A 497 -2.59 -18.66 28.85
CA GLN A 497 -1.57 -19.68 28.97
C GLN A 497 -0.23 -19.24 28.37
N ILE A 498 -0.23 -18.71 27.16
CA ILE A 498 0.99 -18.25 26.49
C ILE A 498 1.66 -17.14 27.30
N THR A 499 0.89 -16.14 27.77
CA THR A 499 1.43 -15.03 28.57
C THR A 499 2.01 -15.52 29.90
N ARG A 500 1.38 -16.51 30.55
CA ARG A 500 1.88 -17.12 31.78
C ARG A 500 3.19 -17.89 31.57
N GLU A 501 3.28 -18.66 30.48
CA GLU A 501 4.42 -19.56 30.25
C GLU A 501 5.63 -18.87 29.60
N LYS A 502 5.40 -17.81 28.86
CA LYS A 502 6.41 -17.13 28.04
C LYS A 502 6.65 -15.67 28.42
N GLY A 503 5.88 -15.15 29.38
CA GLY A 503 5.83 -13.72 29.69
C GLY A 503 4.93 -12.96 28.72
N ALA A 504 4.37 -11.83 29.13
CA ALA A 504 3.57 -10.99 28.26
C ALA A 504 4.47 -10.20 27.30
N ALA A 505 4.14 -10.22 26.02
CA ALA A 505 4.77 -9.37 25.02
C ALA A 505 4.17 -7.96 25.09
N CYS A 506 5.01 -6.92 25.20
CA CYS A 506 4.55 -5.53 25.14
C CYS A 506 4.36 -5.12 23.68
N THR A 507 3.15 -5.30 23.20
CA THR A 507 2.67 -4.81 21.91
C THR A 507 1.34 -4.08 22.14
N GLU A 508 0.90 -3.31 21.15
CA GLU A 508 -0.31 -2.49 21.18
C GLU A 508 -1.58 -3.30 21.50
N PHE A 509 -1.59 -4.59 21.16
CA PHE A 509 -2.72 -5.48 21.44
C PHE A 509 -2.57 -6.25 22.76
N VAL A 510 -1.36 -6.47 23.26
CA VAL A 510 -1.15 -7.34 24.43
C VAL A 510 -1.06 -6.53 25.71
N CYS A 511 -0.10 -5.61 25.84
CA CYS A 511 0.10 -4.90 27.11
C CYS A 511 -0.40 -3.45 27.13
N ASP A 512 -0.64 -2.83 25.99
CA ASP A 512 -1.03 -1.40 25.91
C ASP A 512 -2.55 -1.20 25.66
N ASN A 513 -3.36 -2.23 25.87
CA ASN A 513 -4.81 -2.16 25.68
C ASN A 513 -5.59 -2.69 26.89
N ASP A 514 -5.80 -1.86 27.88
CA ASP A 514 -6.53 -2.20 29.11
C ASP A 514 -7.96 -2.70 28.85
N LYS A 515 -8.62 -2.19 27.79
CA LYS A 515 -9.96 -2.62 27.40
C LYS A 515 -9.95 -4.06 26.90
N LEU A 516 -8.94 -4.43 26.11
CA LEU A 516 -8.77 -5.82 25.66
C LEU A 516 -8.40 -6.73 26.83
N GLN A 517 -7.48 -6.31 27.70
CA GLN A 517 -7.11 -7.10 28.88
C GLN A 517 -8.32 -7.40 29.78
N SER A 518 -9.16 -6.39 30.01
CA SER A 518 -10.41 -6.57 30.76
C SER A 518 -11.35 -7.55 30.05
N PHE A 519 -11.51 -7.41 28.73
CA PHE A 519 -12.33 -8.30 27.92
C PHE A 519 -11.82 -9.75 27.97
N VAL A 520 -10.51 -9.97 27.85
CA VAL A 520 -9.86 -11.28 27.98
C VAL A 520 -10.13 -11.87 29.38
N ALA A 521 -9.89 -11.08 30.42
CA ALA A 521 -10.09 -11.52 31.80
C ALA A 521 -11.55 -11.96 32.08
N ASP A 522 -12.53 -11.35 31.44
CA ASP A 522 -13.94 -11.72 31.59
C ASP A 522 -14.32 -13.02 30.89
N GLN A 523 -13.50 -13.54 29.98
CA GLN A 523 -13.70 -14.85 29.35
C GLN A 523 -13.05 -16.00 30.11
N LEU A 524 -12.20 -15.73 31.11
CA LEU A 524 -11.44 -16.70 31.86
C LEU A 524 -12.19 -17.16 33.12
N ASP A 525 -11.87 -18.36 33.61
CA ASP A 525 -12.33 -18.75 34.93
C ASP A 525 -11.61 -17.97 36.05
N ASN A 526 -12.12 -18.04 37.28
CA ASN A 526 -11.61 -17.21 38.39
C ASN A 526 -10.10 -17.41 38.65
N SER A 527 -9.58 -18.61 38.49
CA SER A 527 -8.16 -18.88 38.73
C SER A 527 -7.27 -18.35 37.61
N GLU A 528 -7.67 -18.60 36.38
CA GLU A 528 -6.98 -18.08 35.19
C GLU A 528 -7.03 -16.53 35.16
N LYS A 529 -8.19 -15.93 35.46
CA LYS A 529 -8.40 -14.50 35.55
C LYS A 529 -7.45 -13.82 36.53
N GLN A 530 -7.32 -14.35 37.75
CA GLN A 530 -6.41 -13.80 38.75
C GLN A 530 -4.96 -13.83 38.26
N THR A 531 -4.53 -14.98 37.74
CA THR A 531 -3.17 -15.15 37.21
C THR A 531 -2.88 -14.21 36.05
N TYR A 532 -3.80 -14.14 35.08
CA TYR A 532 -3.67 -13.29 33.92
C TYR A 532 -3.57 -11.80 34.30
N THR A 533 -4.49 -11.34 35.16
CA THR A 533 -4.51 -9.94 35.62
C THR A 533 -3.24 -9.58 36.40
N GLN A 534 -2.73 -10.50 37.23
CA GLN A 534 -1.48 -10.27 37.95
C GLN A 534 -0.28 -10.17 36.99
N ASN A 535 -0.20 -11.07 36.00
CA ASN A 535 0.88 -11.03 34.99
C ASN A 535 0.86 -9.74 34.18
N MET A 536 -0.33 -9.25 33.76
CA MET A 536 -0.43 -7.98 33.03
C MET A 536 0.01 -6.80 33.90
N LYS A 537 -0.38 -6.78 35.17
CA LYS A 537 0.03 -5.73 36.11
C LYS A 537 1.55 -5.69 36.31
N GLU A 538 2.19 -6.85 36.45
CA GLU A 538 3.65 -6.95 36.60
C GLU A 538 4.40 -6.39 35.37
N VAL A 539 3.88 -6.63 34.16
CA VAL A 539 4.46 -6.08 32.94
C VAL A 539 4.31 -4.56 32.86
N HIS A 540 3.15 -4.03 33.24
CA HIS A 540 2.95 -2.57 33.31
C HIS A 540 3.89 -1.90 34.33
N GLU A 541 4.04 -2.49 35.50
CA GLU A 541 4.94 -1.98 36.53
C GLU A 541 6.42 -2.04 36.08
N ALA A 542 6.83 -3.11 35.38
CA ALA A 542 8.18 -3.23 34.84
C ALA A 542 8.45 -2.20 33.72
N SER A 543 7.47 -1.96 32.85
CA SER A 543 7.59 -0.98 31.77
C SER A 543 7.63 0.46 32.31
N ALA A 544 6.90 0.77 33.37
CA ALA A 544 6.85 2.10 33.99
C ALA A 544 8.17 2.48 34.70
N THR A 545 8.98 1.50 35.13
CA THR A 545 10.24 1.75 35.83
C THR A 545 11.43 2.00 34.92
N ASP A 546 11.37 1.61 33.63
CA ASP A 546 12.50 1.68 32.70
C ASP A 546 12.43 2.87 31.71
N GLY A 547 11.38 3.65 31.69
CA GLY A 547 11.13 4.72 30.74
C GLY A 547 10.98 6.11 31.34
N LYS A 548 11.87 7.02 31.00
CA LYS A 548 11.50 8.44 30.93
C LYS A 548 10.52 8.57 29.76
N ASP A 549 9.23 8.57 30.08
CA ASP A 549 8.16 8.74 29.11
C ASP A 549 8.42 9.95 28.22
N VAL A 550 8.73 9.70 26.96
CA VAL A 550 8.65 10.75 25.93
C VAL A 550 7.18 10.89 25.57
N VAL A 551 6.49 11.75 26.30
CA VAL A 551 5.12 12.13 25.96
C VAL A 551 5.17 12.93 24.66
N LEU A 552 4.85 12.29 23.54
CA LEU A 552 4.60 12.97 22.28
C LEU A 552 3.30 13.77 22.45
N LYS A 553 3.41 15.08 22.72
CA LYS A 553 2.24 15.97 22.66
C LYS A 553 1.89 16.21 21.20
N GLU A 554 0.66 15.89 20.84
CA GLU A 554 0.09 16.27 19.55
C GLU A 554 0.16 17.79 19.39
N HIS A 555 1.01 18.26 18.47
CA HIS A 555 1.02 19.65 18.06
C HIS A 555 0.18 19.78 16.77
N LYS A 556 -1.06 20.21 16.89
CA LYS A 556 -1.82 20.70 15.73
C LYS A 556 -1.10 21.93 15.18
N LEU A 557 -0.38 21.75 14.09
CA LEU A 557 0.21 22.86 13.34
C LEU A 557 -0.93 23.60 12.63
N THR A 558 -1.30 24.78 13.12
CA THR A 558 -2.16 25.67 12.34
C THR A 558 -1.36 26.21 11.16
N SER A 559 -2.03 26.46 10.03
CA SER A 559 -1.42 26.95 8.78
C SER A 559 -0.54 28.21 9.00
N GLU A 560 -0.89 29.06 9.95
CA GLU A 560 -0.10 30.24 10.33
C GLU A 560 1.24 29.89 11.01
N GLN A 561 1.32 28.82 11.80
CA GLN A 561 2.56 28.41 12.46
C GLN A 561 3.55 27.79 11.48
N THR A 562 3.05 27.05 10.49
CA THR A 562 3.87 26.46 9.43
C THR A 562 4.46 27.55 8.54
N VAL A 563 3.67 28.53 8.12
CA VAL A 563 4.12 29.68 7.30
C VAL A 563 5.15 30.53 8.08
N ARG A 564 4.95 30.73 9.38
CA ARG A 564 5.89 31.51 10.21
C ARG A 564 7.21 30.78 10.42
N LYS A 565 7.21 29.45 10.60
CA LYS A 565 8.42 28.62 10.76
C LYS A 565 9.23 28.58 9.46
N ASN A 566 8.58 28.44 8.33
CA ASN A 566 9.23 28.43 7.02
C ASN A 566 9.78 29.82 6.63
N ARG A 567 9.09 30.92 6.97
CA ARG A 567 9.62 32.28 6.80
C ARG A 567 10.86 32.52 7.68
N VAL A 568 10.86 32.09 8.92
CA VAL A 568 12.02 32.26 9.81
C VAL A 568 13.20 31.44 9.29
N ASN A 569 13.00 30.21 8.85
CA ASN A 569 14.07 29.37 8.30
C ASN A 569 14.59 29.95 6.97
N GLY A 570 13.74 30.48 6.10
CA GLY A 570 14.12 31.14 4.86
C GLY A 570 14.94 32.43 5.10
N VAL A 571 14.55 33.24 6.10
CA VAL A 571 15.29 34.46 6.49
C VAL A 571 16.65 34.12 7.09
N VAL A 572 16.74 33.07 7.94
CA VAL A 572 18.01 32.64 8.54
C VAL A 572 18.95 32.07 7.46
N ALA A 573 18.44 31.25 6.53
CA ALA A 573 19.24 30.73 5.40
C ALA A 573 19.71 31.86 4.46
N GLY A 574 18.83 32.80 4.12
CA GLY A 574 19.17 33.95 3.30
C GLY A 574 20.20 34.86 3.95
N SER A 575 20.10 35.10 5.26
CA SER A 575 21.06 35.91 6.03
C SER A 575 22.45 35.27 6.10
N LEU A 576 22.52 33.93 6.26
CA LEU A 576 23.78 33.18 6.22
C LEU A 576 24.48 33.27 4.85
N VAL A 577 23.74 33.17 3.75
CA VAL A 577 24.29 33.29 2.40
C VAL A 577 24.83 34.71 2.16
N VAL A 578 24.11 35.76 2.57
CA VAL A 578 24.56 37.14 2.44
C VAL A 578 25.81 37.43 3.26
N ILE A 579 25.87 36.94 4.50
CA ILE A 579 27.05 37.10 5.37
C ILE A 579 28.26 36.39 4.78
N THR A 580 28.09 35.18 4.24
CA THR A 580 29.17 34.42 3.59
C THR A 580 29.67 35.13 2.34
N PHE A 581 28.76 35.71 1.55
CA PHE A 581 29.13 36.45 0.33
C PHE A 581 29.87 37.76 0.65
N ILE A 582 29.42 38.50 1.67
CA ILE A 582 30.10 39.71 2.15
C ILE A 582 31.49 39.36 2.69
N GLY A 583 31.61 38.28 3.48
CA GLY A 583 32.89 37.78 3.98
C GLY A 583 33.87 37.43 2.86
N LEU A 584 33.37 36.79 1.78
CA LEU A 584 34.17 36.41 0.61
C LEU A 584 34.64 37.65 -0.16
N VAL A 585 33.78 38.67 -0.35
CA VAL A 585 34.10 39.94 -1.04
C VAL A 585 35.14 40.75 -0.23
N VAL A 586 35.03 40.76 1.12
CA VAL A 586 36.00 41.44 2.00
C VAL A 586 37.38 40.74 1.93
N LEU A 587 37.38 39.39 1.93
CA LEU A 587 38.63 38.61 1.78
C LEU A 587 39.30 38.82 0.42
N LEU A 588 38.52 38.90 -0.65
CA LEU A 588 39.03 39.16 -2.00
C LEU A 588 39.55 40.58 -2.15
N LYS A 589 38.93 41.58 -1.51
CA LYS A 589 39.43 42.96 -1.47
C LYS A 589 40.73 43.10 -0.63
N LYS A 590 40.86 42.38 0.48
CA LYS A 590 42.13 42.35 1.26
C LYS A 590 43.28 41.69 0.48
N ARG A 591 43.00 40.66 -0.30
CA ARG A 591 44.04 40.03 -1.17
C ARG A 591 44.52 40.94 -2.31
N LYS A 592 43.67 41.86 -2.80
CA LYS A 592 44.07 42.85 -3.83
C LYS A 592 44.86 44.04 -3.30
N LYS A 593 44.84 44.29 -1.98
CA LYS A 593 45.64 45.35 -1.35
C LYS A 593 47.03 44.94 -0.88
N ASN A 594 47.28 43.60 -0.89
CA ASN A 594 48.58 43.03 -0.50
C ASN A 594 49.31 42.39 -1.70
N LYS A 595 48.96 42.76 -2.93
CA LYS A 595 49.76 42.65 -4.15
C LYS A 595 49.97 44.06 -4.68
#